data_acfcae3ff407f553f73732ba03e7a3ea
#
_entry.id   acfcae3ff407f553f73732ba03e7a3ea
#
_cell.length_a   1.000
_cell.length_b   1.000
_cell.length_c   1.000
_cell.angle_alpha   90.00
_cell.angle_beta   90.00
_cell.angle_gamma   90.00
#
_symmetry.space_group_name_H-M   'P 1'
#
loop_
_entity.id
_entity.type
_entity.pdbx_description
1 polymer ?
#
loop_
_entity_poly.entity_id
_entity_poly.type
_entity_poly.pdbx_seq_one_letter_code
_entity_poly.pdbx_strand_id
1 'polypeptide(L)'
;MATANNEFFEALSALEKERGLPEDYLIDKIKAAIVIAVKKDYEVEDDNVVVDIDPELGAFRASLLRDIVEEVENPHSQVSLEDAQKVRKSYKVGQRMVTPLKTKEFGRIAAQTAKHVIRQGLREGERNLQCSEMQSRAHELIAATVVSIDPERGNVVLDLGKGGSAVLPRNEQVPGETFTEGQTVQVYVVDVLATDRGPRVTISRTHPGLVKRMFELEVPEIYDGTVEVKAIAREAGARTKLAVWSKNPDVDPVGACIGARGVRVEKIVQELNGEKIDVIRWSEDITEFISAALSPAKVVKVELLPGETKSCRVTVPDHQLSLAIGNKGQNVRLCAHLTGYNIDIRPESGYYGEDEE
;
A
#
# COMPACT_ATOMS: atom_id res chain seq x y z
N MET A 1 -6.76 -45.71 -14.32
CA MET A 1 -6.73 -44.34 -14.84
C MET A 1 -7.65 -43.38 -14.08
N ALA A 2 -8.78 -43.86 -13.56
CA ALA A 2 -9.65 -43.05 -12.68
C ALA A 2 -8.97 -42.62 -11.36
N THR A 3 -8.07 -43.43 -10.82
CA THR A 3 -7.37 -43.15 -9.56
C THR A 3 -6.42 -41.95 -9.61
N ALA A 4 -5.66 -41.77 -10.69
CA ALA A 4 -4.70 -40.67 -10.81
C ALA A 4 -5.38 -39.30 -11.02
N ASN A 5 -6.56 -39.29 -11.62
CA ASN A 5 -7.36 -38.07 -11.78
C ASN A 5 -8.03 -37.67 -10.46
N ASN A 6 -8.53 -38.65 -9.68
CA ASN A 6 -9.11 -38.35 -8.37
C ASN A 6 -8.07 -37.78 -7.40
N GLU A 7 -6.86 -38.36 -7.34
CA GLU A 7 -5.77 -37.82 -6.51
C GLU A 7 -5.41 -36.37 -6.87
N PHE A 8 -5.52 -36.00 -8.18
CA PHE A 8 -5.28 -34.64 -8.62
C PHE A 8 -6.35 -33.65 -8.11
N PHE A 9 -7.64 -34.01 -8.21
CA PHE A 9 -8.72 -33.13 -7.73
C PHE A 9 -8.78 -33.08 -6.19
N GLU A 10 -8.47 -34.18 -5.50
CA GLU A 10 -8.29 -34.18 -4.05
C GLU A 10 -7.16 -33.24 -3.61
N ALA A 11 -6.04 -33.20 -4.38
CA ALA A 11 -4.95 -32.27 -4.13
C ALA A 11 -5.36 -30.80 -4.38
N LEU A 12 -6.18 -30.52 -5.40
CA LEU A 12 -6.72 -29.17 -5.64
C LEU A 12 -7.63 -28.71 -4.50
N SER A 13 -8.56 -29.57 -4.05
CA SER A 13 -9.45 -29.26 -2.93
C SER A 13 -8.71 -29.11 -1.60
N ALA A 14 -7.62 -29.85 -1.39
CA ALA A 14 -6.73 -29.68 -0.25
C ALA A 14 -6.01 -28.32 -0.29
N LEU A 15 -5.56 -27.89 -1.48
CA LEU A 15 -4.92 -26.57 -1.68
C LEU A 15 -5.88 -25.40 -1.42
N GLU A 16 -7.16 -25.54 -1.81
CA GLU A 16 -8.20 -24.57 -1.48
C GLU A 16 -8.34 -24.40 0.03
N LYS A 17 -8.45 -25.52 0.76
CA LYS A 17 -8.61 -25.51 2.23
C LYS A 17 -7.37 -25.00 2.98
N GLU A 18 -6.18 -25.38 2.53
CA GLU A 18 -4.93 -25.03 3.21
C GLU A 18 -4.41 -23.63 2.86
N ARG A 19 -4.68 -23.17 1.63
CA ARG A 19 -4.07 -21.93 1.09
C ARG A 19 -5.08 -20.85 0.70
N GLY A 20 -6.39 -21.13 0.79
CA GLY A 20 -7.46 -20.18 0.46
C GLY A 20 -7.55 -19.80 -1.01
N LEU A 21 -7.00 -20.64 -1.92
CA LEU A 21 -7.05 -20.44 -3.36
C LEU A 21 -8.32 -21.09 -3.93
N PRO A 22 -9.22 -20.33 -4.61
CA PRO A 22 -10.42 -20.89 -5.19
C PRO A 22 -10.10 -22.00 -6.21
N GLU A 23 -10.80 -23.14 -6.12
CA GLU A 23 -10.62 -24.28 -7.03
C GLU A 23 -10.85 -23.86 -8.49
N ASP A 24 -11.88 -23.05 -8.74
CA ASP A 24 -12.20 -22.52 -10.08
C ASP A 24 -11.04 -21.75 -10.71
N TYR A 25 -10.34 -20.94 -9.91
CA TYR A 25 -9.17 -20.20 -10.39
C TYR A 25 -8.04 -21.13 -10.86
N LEU A 26 -7.79 -22.19 -10.10
CA LEU A 26 -6.78 -23.19 -10.45
C LEU A 26 -7.18 -23.97 -11.71
N ILE A 27 -8.46 -24.35 -11.83
CA ILE A 27 -9.01 -25.05 -12.99
C ILE A 27 -8.87 -24.20 -14.24
N ASP A 28 -9.20 -22.91 -14.19
CA ASP A 28 -9.06 -22.00 -15.34
C ASP A 28 -7.61 -21.84 -15.79
N LYS A 29 -6.68 -21.73 -14.85
CA LYS A 29 -5.25 -21.68 -15.17
C LYS A 29 -4.75 -22.98 -15.79
N ILE A 30 -5.24 -24.11 -15.34
CA ILE A 30 -4.92 -25.43 -15.89
C ILE A 30 -5.49 -25.56 -17.31
N LYS A 31 -6.76 -25.15 -17.53
CA LYS A 31 -7.37 -25.10 -18.87
C LYS A 31 -6.52 -24.30 -19.84
N ALA A 32 -6.16 -23.06 -19.46
CA ALA A 32 -5.31 -22.19 -20.27
C ALA A 32 -3.96 -22.84 -20.64
N ALA A 33 -3.33 -23.49 -19.67
CA ALA A 33 -2.04 -24.13 -19.90
C ALA A 33 -2.13 -25.34 -20.87
N ILE A 34 -3.22 -26.08 -20.79
CA ILE A 34 -3.45 -27.21 -21.71
C ILE A 34 -3.73 -26.70 -23.11
N VAL A 35 -4.52 -25.61 -23.25
CA VAL A 35 -4.73 -24.95 -24.55
C VAL A 35 -3.39 -24.60 -25.18
N ILE A 36 -2.48 -23.97 -24.43
CA ILE A 36 -1.13 -23.61 -24.92
C ILE A 36 -0.33 -24.84 -25.32
N ALA A 37 -0.39 -25.93 -24.56
CA ALA A 37 0.33 -27.16 -24.87
C ALA A 37 -0.21 -27.81 -26.17
N VAL A 38 -1.54 -27.90 -26.30
CA VAL A 38 -2.20 -28.43 -27.50
C VAL A 38 -1.90 -27.59 -28.72
N LYS A 39 -1.93 -26.28 -28.64
CA LYS A 39 -1.55 -25.35 -29.72
C LYS A 39 -0.16 -25.64 -30.25
N LYS A 40 0.79 -25.81 -29.35
CA LYS A 40 2.19 -26.08 -29.70
C LYS A 40 2.36 -27.43 -30.39
N ASP A 41 1.65 -28.46 -29.90
CA ASP A 41 1.80 -29.83 -30.40
C ASP A 41 1.04 -30.08 -31.72
N TYR A 42 -0.08 -29.35 -31.94
CA TYR A 42 -0.92 -29.51 -33.11
C TYR A 42 -0.86 -28.34 -34.11
N GLU A 43 -0.05 -27.30 -33.79
CA GLU A 43 0.14 -26.09 -34.63
C GLU A 43 -1.20 -25.40 -34.97
N VAL A 44 -2.09 -25.25 -34.00
CA VAL A 44 -3.43 -24.65 -34.13
C VAL A 44 -3.56 -23.36 -33.31
N GLU A 45 -4.59 -22.55 -33.62
CA GLU A 45 -4.94 -21.35 -32.88
C GLU A 45 -5.79 -21.65 -31.63
N ASP A 46 -5.97 -20.66 -30.73
CA ASP A 46 -6.73 -20.81 -29.48
C ASP A 46 -8.17 -21.27 -29.71
N ASP A 47 -8.84 -20.72 -30.74
CA ASP A 47 -10.22 -21.01 -31.09
C ASP A 47 -10.45 -22.44 -31.58
N ASN A 48 -9.38 -23.17 -31.87
CA ASN A 48 -9.43 -24.56 -32.33
C ASN A 48 -9.29 -25.58 -31.18
N VAL A 49 -9.10 -25.14 -29.94
CA VAL A 49 -8.89 -26.04 -28.81
C VAL A 49 -9.98 -25.85 -27.76
N VAL A 50 -10.68 -26.93 -27.42
CA VAL A 50 -11.65 -26.96 -26.31
C VAL A 50 -11.14 -27.90 -25.24
N VAL A 51 -11.00 -27.38 -24.03
CA VAL A 51 -10.63 -28.14 -22.84
C VAL A 51 -11.78 -28.09 -21.84
N ASP A 52 -12.31 -29.26 -21.52
CA ASP A 52 -13.34 -29.45 -20.52
C ASP A 52 -12.78 -30.22 -19.33
N ILE A 53 -12.96 -29.65 -18.15
CA ILE A 53 -12.54 -30.26 -16.86
C ILE A 53 -13.77 -30.33 -15.98
N ASP A 54 -14.13 -31.52 -15.60
CA ASP A 54 -15.23 -31.83 -14.68
C ASP A 54 -14.65 -32.30 -13.35
N PRO A 55 -14.66 -31.43 -12.30
CA PRO A 55 -14.11 -31.78 -11.00
C PRO A 55 -14.89 -32.87 -10.30
N GLU A 56 -16.22 -32.94 -10.48
CA GLU A 56 -17.08 -33.93 -9.79
C GLU A 56 -16.87 -35.34 -10.34
N LEU A 57 -16.69 -35.45 -11.66
CA LEU A 57 -16.43 -36.71 -12.34
C LEU A 57 -14.95 -37.08 -12.41
N GLY A 58 -14.05 -36.18 -11.97
CA GLY A 58 -12.62 -36.35 -12.14
C GLY A 58 -12.21 -36.49 -13.61
N ALA A 59 -13.00 -35.93 -14.53
CA ALA A 59 -12.86 -36.11 -15.95
C ALA A 59 -12.14 -34.94 -16.62
N PHE A 60 -11.22 -35.30 -17.48
CA PHE A 60 -10.37 -34.39 -18.24
C PHE A 60 -10.51 -34.69 -19.73
N ARG A 61 -10.98 -33.73 -20.51
CA ARG A 61 -11.20 -33.88 -21.94
C ARG A 61 -10.61 -32.72 -22.70
N ALA A 62 -9.81 -33.00 -23.71
CA ALA A 62 -9.33 -32.00 -24.66
C ALA A 62 -9.80 -32.42 -26.06
N SER A 63 -10.28 -31.47 -26.85
CA SER A 63 -10.80 -31.70 -28.20
C SER A 63 -10.30 -30.62 -29.12
N LEU A 64 -10.02 -30.99 -30.37
CA LEU A 64 -9.72 -30.08 -31.46
C LEU A 64 -11.01 -29.76 -32.22
N LEU A 65 -11.22 -28.47 -32.45
CA LEU A 65 -12.24 -27.96 -33.36
C LEU A 65 -11.60 -27.75 -34.73
N ARG A 66 -12.12 -28.42 -35.75
CA ARG A 66 -11.69 -28.21 -37.17
C ARG A 66 -12.86 -27.71 -37.97
N ASP A 67 -12.62 -26.66 -38.77
CA ASP A 67 -13.63 -26.16 -39.67
C ASP A 67 -13.77 -27.09 -40.88
N ILE A 68 -15.02 -27.44 -41.23
CA ILE A 68 -15.31 -28.29 -42.38
C ILE A 68 -15.36 -27.44 -43.64
N VAL A 69 -14.44 -27.70 -44.59
CA VAL A 69 -14.25 -26.96 -45.82
C VAL A 69 -14.32 -27.87 -47.03
N GLU A 70 -14.52 -27.33 -48.22
CA GLU A 70 -14.47 -28.11 -49.50
C GLU A 70 -13.03 -28.42 -49.87
N GLU A 71 -12.13 -27.41 -49.80
CA GLU A 71 -10.70 -27.55 -50.02
C GLU A 71 -9.95 -27.18 -48.74
N VAL A 72 -9.04 -28.06 -48.32
CA VAL A 72 -8.28 -27.91 -47.08
C VAL A 72 -7.02 -27.09 -47.37
N GLU A 73 -6.97 -25.85 -46.90
CA GLU A 73 -5.79 -24.98 -46.94
C GLU A 73 -4.84 -25.25 -45.78
N ASN A 74 -5.38 -25.46 -44.57
CA ASN A 74 -4.60 -25.77 -43.41
C ASN A 74 -5.08 -27.10 -42.77
N PRO A 75 -4.31 -28.19 -42.87
CA PRO A 75 -4.69 -29.51 -42.33
C PRO A 75 -4.83 -29.56 -40.83
N HIS A 76 -4.24 -28.58 -40.11
CA HIS A 76 -4.27 -28.52 -38.63
C HIS A 76 -5.61 -27.99 -38.10
N SER A 77 -6.16 -26.95 -38.78
CA SER A 77 -7.41 -26.28 -38.38
C SER A 77 -8.63 -26.63 -39.21
N GLN A 78 -8.44 -27.28 -40.35
CA GLN A 78 -9.48 -27.59 -41.33
C GLN A 78 -9.57 -29.11 -41.60
N VAL A 79 -10.73 -29.55 -42.06
CA VAL A 79 -11.00 -30.94 -42.46
C VAL A 79 -11.90 -30.94 -43.72
N SER A 80 -11.67 -31.87 -44.65
CA SER A 80 -12.53 -32.00 -45.81
C SER A 80 -13.93 -32.50 -45.44
N LEU A 81 -14.92 -32.10 -46.25
CA LEU A 81 -16.29 -32.59 -46.05
C LEU A 81 -16.36 -34.11 -46.13
N GLU A 82 -15.59 -34.75 -47.03
CA GLU A 82 -15.55 -36.19 -47.19
C GLU A 82 -15.06 -36.90 -45.92
N ASP A 83 -14.00 -36.39 -45.29
CA ASP A 83 -13.45 -36.96 -44.05
C ASP A 83 -14.34 -36.69 -42.85
N ALA A 84 -14.97 -35.52 -42.80
CA ALA A 84 -15.95 -35.20 -41.77
C ALA A 84 -17.18 -36.12 -41.85
N GLN A 85 -17.66 -36.41 -43.03
CA GLN A 85 -18.80 -37.31 -43.27
C GLN A 85 -18.51 -38.79 -42.95
N LYS A 86 -17.23 -39.23 -42.97
CA LYS A 86 -16.82 -40.55 -42.48
C LYS A 86 -17.11 -40.73 -40.98
N VAL A 87 -16.99 -39.61 -40.24
CA VAL A 87 -17.27 -39.61 -38.79
C VAL A 87 -18.76 -39.44 -38.51
N ARG A 88 -19.43 -38.53 -39.23
CA ARG A 88 -20.86 -38.26 -39.07
C ARG A 88 -21.47 -37.76 -40.35
N LYS A 89 -22.38 -38.56 -40.97
CA LYS A 89 -23.01 -38.27 -42.26
C LYS A 89 -23.80 -36.95 -42.35
N SER A 90 -24.14 -36.35 -41.19
CA SER A 90 -24.92 -35.10 -41.12
C SER A 90 -24.08 -33.82 -41.19
N TYR A 91 -22.76 -33.90 -41.23
CA TYR A 91 -21.89 -32.74 -41.34
C TYR A 91 -22.00 -32.01 -42.67
N LYS A 92 -21.94 -30.67 -42.64
CA LYS A 92 -22.00 -29.77 -43.80
C LYS A 92 -20.81 -28.82 -43.77
N VAL A 93 -20.43 -28.30 -44.94
CA VAL A 93 -19.44 -27.25 -45.07
C VAL A 93 -19.84 -26.03 -44.22
N GLY A 94 -18.89 -25.41 -43.53
CA GLY A 94 -19.10 -24.30 -42.60
C GLY A 94 -19.44 -24.71 -41.17
N GLN A 95 -19.55 -26.01 -40.88
CA GLN A 95 -19.70 -26.51 -39.51
C GLN A 95 -18.32 -26.84 -38.91
N ARG A 96 -18.26 -26.89 -37.57
CA ARG A 96 -17.07 -27.31 -36.85
C ARG A 96 -17.16 -28.77 -36.42
N MET A 97 -16.12 -29.54 -36.71
CA MET A 97 -15.99 -30.92 -36.27
C MET A 97 -15.19 -30.99 -34.96
N VAL A 98 -15.74 -31.63 -33.95
CA VAL A 98 -15.07 -31.90 -32.67
C VAL A 98 -14.32 -33.22 -32.75
N THR A 99 -12.99 -33.17 -32.64
CA THR A 99 -12.16 -34.38 -32.61
C THR A 99 -11.57 -34.56 -31.22
N PRO A 100 -11.98 -35.59 -30.47
CA PRO A 100 -11.41 -35.82 -29.13
C PRO A 100 -9.94 -36.23 -29.25
N LEU A 101 -9.10 -35.61 -28.43
CA LEU A 101 -7.69 -35.91 -28.34
C LEU A 101 -7.43 -37.06 -27.38
N LYS A 102 -6.51 -37.96 -27.76
CA LYS A 102 -6.15 -39.10 -26.89
C LYS A 102 -5.31 -38.61 -25.71
N THR A 103 -5.85 -38.69 -24.50
CA THR A 103 -5.22 -38.22 -23.26
C THR A 103 -3.87 -38.87 -22.96
N LYS A 104 -3.52 -40.00 -23.55
CA LYS A 104 -2.23 -40.68 -23.36
C LYS A 104 -1.04 -39.93 -23.97
N GLU A 105 -1.23 -39.16 -25.02
CA GLU A 105 -0.16 -38.40 -25.69
C GLU A 105 0.20 -37.12 -24.93
N PHE A 106 -0.76 -36.57 -24.16
CA PHE A 106 -0.56 -35.38 -23.33
C PHE A 106 -0.04 -35.65 -21.92
N GLY A 107 0.00 -36.92 -21.47
CA GLY A 107 0.19 -37.27 -20.08
C GLY A 107 1.46 -36.71 -19.41
N ARG A 108 2.58 -36.63 -20.13
CA ARG A 108 3.82 -36.06 -19.58
C ARG A 108 3.88 -34.53 -19.71
N ILE A 109 3.47 -34.00 -20.85
CA ILE A 109 3.49 -32.55 -21.11
C ILE A 109 2.43 -31.86 -20.27
N ALA A 110 1.21 -32.42 -20.24
CA ALA A 110 0.13 -31.92 -19.41
C ALA A 110 0.47 -31.96 -17.92
N ALA A 111 1.08 -33.03 -17.42
CA ALA A 111 1.48 -33.14 -16.02
C ALA A 111 2.60 -32.14 -15.65
N GLN A 112 3.58 -31.92 -16.54
CA GLN A 112 4.63 -30.93 -16.29
C GLN A 112 4.08 -29.51 -16.38
N THR A 113 3.22 -29.25 -17.35
CA THR A 113 2.59 -27.93 -17.54
C THR A 113 1.62 -27.65 -16.39
N ALA A 114 0.78 -28.63 -16.02
CA ALA A 114 -0.11 -28.49 -14.85
C ALA A 114 0.69 -28.20 -13.56
N LYS A 115 1.79 -28.92 -13.33
CA LYS A 115 2.67 -28.66 -12.18
C LYS A 115 3.27 -27.24 -12.21
N HIS A 116 3.64 -26.75 -13.39
CA HIS A 116 4.16 -25.38 -13.53
C HIS A 116 3.06 -24.35 -13.27
N VAL A 117 1.89 -24.54 -13.83
CA VAL A 117 0.74 -23.64 -13.68
C VAL A 117 0.22 -23.61 -12.25
N ILE A 118 0.11 -24.78 -11.62
CA ILE A 118 -0.25 -24.87 -10.20
C ILE A 118 0.76 -24.07 -9.36
N ARG A 119 2.07 -24.26 -9.58
CA ARG A 119 3.09 -23.50 -8.87
C ARG A 119 3.01 -21.99 -9.14
N GLN A 120 2.71 -21.60 -10.38
CA GLN A 120 2.54 -20.20 -10.75
C GLN A 120 1.27 -19.63 -10.11
N GLY A 121 0.14 -20.34 -10.20
CA GLY A 121 -1.13 -19.93 -9.58
C GLY A 121 -1.03 -19.82 -8.07
N LEU A 122 -0.35 -20.75 -7.40
CA LEU A 122 -0.06 -20.69 -5.98
C LEU A 122 0.75 -19.42 -5.63
N ARG A 123 1.81 -19.13 -6.39
CA ARG A 123 2.62 -17.92 -6.17
C ARG A 123 1.82 -16.63 -6.41
N GLU A 124 0.99 -16.61 -7.46
CA GLU A 124 0.11 -15.47 -7.75
C GLU A 124 -0.94 -15.27 -6.64
N GLY A 125 -1.55 -16.36 -6.15
CA GLY A 125 -2.48 -16.33 -5.04
C GLY A 125 -1.83 -15.86 -3.73
N GLU A 126 -0.66 -16.37 -3.39
CA GLU A 126 0.12 -15.93 -2.23
C GLU A 126 0.48 -14.44 -2.33
N ARG A 127 0.88 -13.97 -3.52
CA ARG A 127 1.15 -12.54 -3.78
C ARG A 127 -0.09 -11.67 -3.63
N ASN A 128 -1.23 -12.10 -4.19
CA ASN A 128 -2.48 -11.34 -4.10
C ASN A 128 -2.94 -11.24 -2.65
N LEU A 129 -2.82 -12.32 -1.87
CA LEU A 129 -3.12 -12.31 -0.45
C LEU A 129 -2.19 -11.36 0.32
N GLN A 130 -0.88 -11.43 0.06
CA GLN A 130 0.10 -10.51 0.64
C GLN A 130 -0.18 -9.05 0.26
N CYS A 131 -0.54 -8.80 -1.02
CA CYS A 131 -0.91 -7.46 -1.46
C CYS A 131 -2.15 -6.94 -0.73
N SER A 132 -3.21 -7.74 -0.65
CA SER A 132 -4.44 -7.37 0.06
C SER A 132 -4.18 -7.10 1.55
N GLU A 133 -3.37 -7.94 2.18
CA GLU A 133 -3.01 -7.78 3.60
C GLU A 133 -2.15 -6.52 3.82
N MET A 134 -1.18 -6.24 2.95
CA MET A 134 -0.39 -5.03 3.04
C MET A 134 -1.21 -3.77 2.71
N GLN A 135 -2.14 -3.84 1.75
CA GLN A 135 -3.05 -2.74 1.43
C GLN A 135 -3.96 -2.38 2.62
N SER A 136 -4.43 -3.37 3.37
CA SER A 136 -5.21 -3.10 4.59
C SER A 136 -4.43 -2.35 5.68
N ARG A 137 -3.09 -2.36 5.58
CA ARG A 137 -2.18 -1.63 6.49
C ARG A 137 -1.69 -0.29 5.90
N ALA A 138 -2.19 0.10 4.73
CA ALA A 138 -1.88 1.42 4.18
C ALA A 138 -2.31 2.51 5.15
N HIS A 139 -1.46 3.52 5.32
CA HIS A 139 -1.65 4.62 6.27
C HIS A 139 -1.63 4.20 7.75
N GLU A 140 -1.12 3.00 8.06
CA GLU A 140 -0.96 2.50 9.43
C GLU A 140 0.49 2.60 9.89
N LEU A 141 0.66 2.49 11.21
CA LEU A 141 1.95 2.36 11.88
C LEU A 141 2.30 0.88 12.02
N ILE A 142 3.49 0.49 11.56
CA ILE A 142 3.96 -0.89 11.64
C ILE A 142 5.28 -0.94 12.39
N ALA A 143 5.39 -1.88 13.33
CA ALA A 143 6.67 -2.26 13.91
C ALA A 143 7.42 -3.15 12.89
N ALA A 144 8.60 -2.71 12.48
CA ALA A 144 9.44 -3.38 11.50
C ALA A 144 10.82 -3.68 12.07
N THR A 145 11.43 -4.78 11.65
CA THR A 145 12.76 -5.17 12.12
C THR A 145 13.81 -4.85 11.07
N VAL A 146 14.93 -4.24 11.47
CA VAL A 146 16.07 -3.94 10.60
C VAL A 146 16.74 -5.24 10.20
N VAL A 147 16.76 -5.55 8.90
CA VAL A 147 17.38 -6.74 8.33
C VAL A 147 18.82 -6.45 7.90
N SER A 148 19.03 -5.36 7.19
CA SER A 148 20.35 -4.95 6.71
C SER A 148 20.39 -3.45 6.42
N ILE A 149 21.60 -2.91 6.39
CA ILE A 149 21.87 -1.50 6.11
C ILE A 149 22.86 -1.46 4.94
N ASP A 150 22.50 -0.73 3.88
CA ASP A 150 23.37 -0.49 2.72
C ASP A 150 24.45 0.53 3.13
N PRO A 151 25.74 0.12 3.19
CA PRO A 151 26.82 1.00 3.66
C PRO A 151 27.14 2.14 2.67
N GLU A 152 26.84 1.98 1.38
CA GLU A 152 27.14 2.99 0.36
C GLU A 152 26.02 4.02 0.24
N ARG A 153 24.77 3.57 0.21
CA ARG A 153 23.59 4.42 0.00
C ARG A 153 22.90 4.83 1.29
N GLY A 154 23.17 4.15 2.39
CA GLY A 154 22.53 4.37 3.68
C GLY A 154 21.06 3.96 3.71
N ASN A 155 20.61 3.17 2.75
CA ASN A 155 19.24 2.63 2.77
C ASN A 155 19.14 1.49 3.78
N VAL A 156 18.00 1.37 4.46
CA VAL A 156 17.73 0.32 5.45
C VAL A 156 16.67 -0.63 4.93
N VAL A 157 16.96 -1.91 4.92
CA VAL A 157 15.99 -2.96 4.58
C VAL A 157 15.28 -3.38 5.86
N LEU A 158 13.97 -3.31 5.84
CA LEU A 158 13.10 -3.64 6.97
C LEU A 158 12.22 -4.85 6.66
N ASP A 159 12.10 -5.75 7.62
CA ASP A 159 11.08 -6.81 7.62
C ASP A 159 9.81 -6.27 8.30
N LEU A 160 8.71 -6.25 7.55
CA LEU A 160 7.41 -5.77 8.02
C LEU A 160 6.57 -6.90 8.65
N GLY A 161 7.14 -8.10 8.79
CA GLY A 161 6.44 -9.32 9.22
C GLY A 161 5.60 -9.94 8.10
N LYS A 162 5.12 -11.16 8.34
CA LYS A 162 4.30 -11.96 7.41
C LYS A 162 4.88 -12.08 5.99
N GLY A 163 6.21 -12.07 5.88
CA GLY A 163 6.93 -12.18 4.62
C GLY A 163 6.99 -10.92 3.77
N GLY A 164 6.55 -9.78 4.31
CA GLY A 164 6.70 -8.47 3.66
C GLY A 164 8.02 -7.81 4.01
N SER A 165 8.71 -7.26 3.02
CA SER A 165 9.90 -6.44 3.23
C SER A 165 9.80 -5.12 2.49
N ALA A 166 10.39 -4.07 3.05
CA ALA A 166 10.46 -2.76 2.42
C ALA A 166 11.82 -2.11 2.62
N VAL A 167 12.17 -1.22 1.72
CA VAL A 167 13.37 -0.40 1.84
C VAL A 167 12.99 0.97 2.37
N LEU A 168 13.63 1.39 3.45
CA LEU A 168 13.55 2.75 3.99
C LEU A 168 14.72 3.55 3.41
N PRO A 169 14.49 4.37 2.37
CA PRO A 169 15.55 5.14 1.74
C PRO A 169 16.02 6.27 2.66
N ARG A 170 17.24 6.73 2.46
CA ARG A 170 17.88 7.72 3.34
C ARG A 170 17.08 9.02 3.51
N ASN A 171 16.39 9.46 2.46
CA ASN A 171 15.53 10.65 2.50
C ASN A 171 14.24 10.48 3.31
N GLU A 172 13.85 9.24 3.61
CA GLU A 172 12.71 8.89 4.44
C GLU A 172 13.11 8.50 5.88
N GLN A 173 14.41 8.61 6.20
CA GLN A 173 14.94 8.44 7.56
C GLN A 173 14.99 9.79 8.27
N VAL A 174 14.78 9.78 9.58
CA VAL A 174 14.90 11.00 10.40
C VAL A 174 16.38 11.43 10.44
N PRO A 175 16.70 12.70 10.20
CA PRO A 175 18.07 13.19 10.29
C PRO A 175 18.71 12.87 11.66
N GLY A 176 19.91 12.29 11.64
CA GLY A 176 20.63 11.92 12.85
C GLY A 176 20.24 10.58 13.48
N GLU A 177 19.24 9.88 12.92
CA GLU A 177 18.86 8.54 13.38
C GLU A 177 19.87 7.49 12.91
N THR A 178 20.19 6.56 13.79
CA THR A 178 21.08 5.42 13.49
C THR A 178 20.33 4.12 13.70
N PHE A 179 20.57 3.17 12.80
CA PHE A 179 19.93 1.86 12.84
C PHE A 179 20.96 0.78 13.12
N THR A 180 20.54 -0.30 13.77
CA THR A 180 21.34 -1.51 13.98
C THR A 180 20.53 -2.73 13.51
N GLU A 181 21.21 -3.72 12.95
CA GLU A 181 20.56 -4.97 12.53
C GLU A 181 19.89 -5.66 13.72
N GLY A 182 18.69 -6.16 13.51
CA GLY A 182 17.86 -6.75 14.55
C GLY A 182 17.06 -5.74 15.40
N GLN A 183 17.27 -4.43 15.24
CA GLN A 183 16.50 -3.39 15.91
C GLN A 183 15.08 -3.35 15.38
N THR A 184 14.10 -3.21 16.30
CA THR A 184 12.70 -2.93 15.92
C THR A 184 12.46 -1.43 15.89
N VAL A 185 11.85 -0.95 14.81
CA VAL A 185 11.54 0.47 14.59
C VAL A 185 10.10 0.63 14.11
N GLN A 186 9.45 1.73 14.49
CA GLN A 186 8.13 2.07 14.00
C GLN A 186 8.24 2.80 12.66
N VAL A 187 7.50 2.35 11.66
CA VAL A 187 7.44 3.00 10.34
C VAL A 187 5.99 3.25 9.92
N TYR A 188 5.77 4.32 9.20
CA TYR A 188 4.48 4.64 8.60
C TYR A 188 4.42 4.09 7.18
N VAL A 189 3.36 3.35 6.86
CA VAL A 189 3.09 2.85 5.52
C VAL A 189 2.43 3.96 4.72
N VAL A 190 3.17 4.53 3.78
CA VAL A 190 2.68 5.64 2.94
C VAL A 190 1.75 5.12 1.85
N ASP A 191 2.17 4.03 1.17
CA ASP A 191 1.43 3.46 0.05
C ASP A 191 1.82 2.00 -0.19
N VAL A 192 0.92 1.24 -0.81
CA VAL A 192 1.13 -0.16 -1.17
C VAL A 192 0.65 -0.40 -2.60
N LEU A 193 1.60 -0.63 -3.49
CA LEU A 193 1.36 -0.90 -4.90
C LEU A 193 1.50 -2.41 -5.17
N ALA A 194 0.50 -2.98 -5.85
CA ALA A 194 0.60 -4.34 -6.37
C ALA A 194 1.52 -4.37 -7.59
N THR A 195 2.53 -5.25 -7.59
CA THR A 195 3.41 -5.46 -8.74
C THR A 195 3.49 -6.95 -9.09
N ASP A 196 4.01 -7.26 -10.29
CA ASP A 196 4.20 -8.65 -10.74
C ASP A 196 5.14 -9.47 -9.83
N ARG A 197 5.92 -8.79 -8.98
CA ARG A 197 6.85 -9.43 -8.03
C ARG A 197 6.32 -9.51 -6.59
N GLY A 198 5.12 -8.95 -6.34
CA GLY A 198 4.48 -8.86 -5.04
C GLY A 198 4.20 -7.42 -4.61
N PRO A 199 3.75 -7.17 -3.36
CA PRO A 199 3.47 -5.82 -2.89
C PRO A 199 4.76 -5.00 -2.80
N ARG A 200 4.73 -3.81 -3.39
CA ARG A 200 5.74 -2.78 -3.15
C ARG A 200 5.22 -1.83 -2.10
N VAL A 201 5.76 -1.93 -0.91
CA VAL A 201 5.37 -1.12 0.24
C VAL A 201 6.31 0.08 0.34
N THR A 202 5.74 1.29 0.29
CA THR A 202 6.47 2.54 0.52
C THR A 202 6.31 2.91 1.99
N ILE A 203 7.42 3.05 2.68
CA ILE A 203 7.47 3.37 4.11
C ILE A 203 8.24 4.65 4.36
N SER A 204 7.90 5.34 5.43
CA SER A 204 8.54 6.60 5.83
C SER A 204 8.63 6.74 7.35
N ARG A 205 9.71 7.37 7.83
CA ARG A 205 9.84 7.87 9.18
C ARG A 205 9.78 9.40 9.25
N THR A 206 9.79 10.07 8.10
CA THR A 206 9.68 11.54 8.00
C THR A 206 8.25 12.03 7.80
N HIS A 207 7.34 11.16 7.34
CA HIS A 207 5.97 11.52 7.04
C HIS A 207 5.19 11.97 8.29
N PRO A 208 4.37 13.05 8.23
CA PRO A 208 3.57 13.53 9.37
C PRO A 208 2.60 12.48 9.92
N GLY A 209 2.11 11.58 9.05
CA GLY A 209 1.24 10.46 9.43
C GLY A 209 1.85 9.55 10.50
N LEU A 210 3.18 9.43 10.57
CA LEU A 210 3.85 8.68 11.62
C LEU A 210 3.48 9.22 13.00
N VAL A 211 3.64 10.53 13.21
CA VAL A 211 3.33 11.18 14.50
C VAL A 211 1.84 11.09 14.79
N LYS A 212 0.98 11.31 13.79
CA LYS A 212 -0.47 11.19 13.95
C LYS A 212 -0.87 9.81 14.49
N ARG A 213 -0.35 8.74 13.88
CA ARG A 213 -0.65 7.37 14.29
C ARG A 213 -0.07 7.02 15.68
N MET A 214 1.10 7.58 16.04
CA MET A 214 1.64 7.43 17.39
C MET A 214 0.71 8.04 18.43
N PHE A 215 0.15 9.23 18.16
CA PHE A 215 -0.84 9.84 19.04
C PHE A 215 -2.13 9.01 19.14
N GLU A 216 -2.62 8.45 18.04
CA GLU A 216 -3.79 7.57 18.04
C GLU A 216 -3.59 6.32 18.90
N LEU A 217 -2.37 5.79 18.96
CA LEU A 217 -2.04 4.64 19.81
C LEU A 217 -1.86 4.99 21.29
N GLU A 218 -1.27 6.17 21.58
CA GLU A 218 -0.94 6.56 22.95
C GLU A 218 -2.08 7.30 23.67
N VAL A 219 -3.01 7.93 22.91
CA VAL A 219 -4.08 8.79 23.43
C VAL A 219 -5.44 8.15 23.17
N PRO A 220 -6.07 7.52 24.19
CA PRO A 220 -7.37 6.87 24.05
C PRO A 220 -8.46 7.78 23.49
N GLU A 221 -8.44 9.07 23.86
CA GLU A 221 -9.41 10.08 23.45
C GLU A 221 -9.29 10.43 21.95
N ILE A 222 -8.12 10.18 21.34
CA ILE A 222 -7.96 10.25 19.87
C ILE A 222 -8.44 8.96 19.23
N TYR A 223 -8.12 7.81 19.83
CA TYR A 223 -8.53 6.50 19.32
C TYR A 223 -10.05 6.33 19.26
N ASP A 224 -10.78 6.79 20.27
CA ASP A 224 -12.25 6.74 20.31
C ASP A 224 -12.93 7.87 19.51
N GLY A 225 -12.14 8.82 18.97
CA GLY A 225 -12.62 9.93 18.15
C GLY A 225 -13.27 11.08 18.95
N THR A 226 -13.13 11.13 20.26
CA THR A 226 -13.53 12.28 21.12
C THR A 226 -12.63 13.48 20.82
N VAL A 227 -11.33 13.25 20.67
CA VAL A 227 -10.35 14.24 20.26
C VAL A 227 -9.93 13.96 18.81
N GLU A 228 -9.94 14.99 17.98
CA GLU A 228 -9.53 14.90 16.57
C GLU A 228 -8.25 15.67 16.31
N VAL A 229 -7.34 15.08 15.54
CA VAL A 229 -6.18 15.77 14.97
C VAL A 229 -6.64 16.49 13.71
N LYS A 230 -6.75 17.83 13.76
CA LYS A 230 -7.22 18.67 12.65
C LYS A 230 -6.13 19.02 11.65
N ALA A 231 -4.90 19.26 12.13
CA ALA A 231 -3.75 19.56 11.29
C ALA A 231 -2.45 19.12 11.95
N ILE A 232 -1.43 18.87 11.13
CA ILE A 232 -0.09 18.52 11.58
C ILE A 232 0.93 19.15 10.63
N ALA A 233 1.96 19.77 11.19
CA ALA A 233 3.12 20.28 10.48
C ALA A 233 4.38 19.73 11.13
N ARG A 234 5.28 19.09 10.35
CA ARG A 234 6.44 18.37 10.85
C ARG A 234 7.71 18.72 10.11
N GLU A 235 8.75 18.99 10.84
CA GLU A 235 10.14 18.94 10.40
C GLU A 235 10.79 17.76 11.14
N ALA A 236 10.89 16.63 10.45
CA ALA A 236 11.31 15.37 11.03
C ALA A 236 12.68 15.47 11.73
N GLY A 237 12.77 14.94 12.95
CA GLY A 237 13.95 15.00 13.81
C GLY A 237 14.20 16.33 14.50
N ALA A 238 13.38 17.36 14.22
CA ALA A 238 13.52 18.67 14.84
C ALA A 238 12.29 19.05 15.64
N ARG A 239 11.15 19.27 14.98
CA ARG A 239 9.93 19.72 15.66
C ARG A 239 8.67 19.38 14.89
N THR A 240 7.61 19.03 15.63
CA THR A 240 6.25 18.82 15.11
C THR A 240 5.26 19.72 15.83
N LYS A 241 4.33 20.30 15.10
CA LYS A 241 3.15 21.00 15.63
C LYS A 241 1.90 20.18 15.30
N LEU A 242 1.10 19.88 16.31
CA LEU A 242 -0.11 19.07 16.23
C LEU A 242 -1.31 19.88 16.69
N ALA A 243 -2.24 20.19 15.79
CA ALA A 243 -3.46 20.90 16.11
C ALA A 243 -4.58 19.90 16.44
N VAL A 244 -5.14 19.99 17.65
CA VAL A 244 -6.15 19.08 18.17
C VAL A 244 -7.41 19.82 18.60
N TRP A 245 -8.54 19.15 18.44
CA TRP A 245 -9.87 19.66 18.78
C TRP A 245 -10.70 18.56 19.44
N SER A 246 -11.57 18.94 20.38
CA SER A 246 -12.46 17.99 21.03
C SER A 246 -13.91 18.21 20.62
N LYS A 247 -14.61 17.11 20.31
CA LYS A 247 -16.07 17.11 20.09
C LYS A 247 -16.83 17.35 21.40
N ASN A 248 -16.25 16.92 22.51
CA ASN A 248 -16.84 17.09 23.82
C ASN A 248 -16.24 18.33 24.50
N PRO A 249 -17.04 19.37 24.82
CA PRO A 249 -16.55 20.57 25.50
C PRO A 249 -15.89 20.32 26.88
N ASP A 250 -16.26 19.22 27.52
CA ASP A 250 -15.74 18.87 28.86
C ASP A 250 -14.35 18.20 28.79
N VAL A 251 -13.89 17.86 27.59
CA VAL A 251 -12.57 17.22 27.37
C VAL A 251 -11.59 18.24 26.82
N ASP A 252 -10.53 18.53 27.58
CA ASP A 252 -9.42 19.34 27.09
C ASP A 252 -8.56 18.54 26.11
N PRO A 253 -8.57 18.87 24.79
CA PRO A 253 -7.87 18.08 23.79
C PRO A 253 -6.35 18.16 23.94
N VAL A 254 -5.81 19.28 24.42
CA VAL A 254 -4.37 19.48 24.64
C VAL A 254 -3.90 18.68 25.84
N GLY A 255 -4.64 18.77 26.95
CA GLY A 255 -4.36 18.02 28.17
C GLY A 255 -4.43 16.50 27.94
N ALA A 256 -5.39 16.01 27.16
CA ALA A 256 -5.52 14.60 26.79
C ALA A 256 -4.28 14.09 26.04
N CYS A 257 -3.78 14.86 25.06
CA CYS A 257 -2.59 14.50 24.28
C CYS A 257 -1.30 14.56 25.09
N ILE A 258 -1.15 15.55 25.97
CA ILE A 258 0.05 15.71 26.81
C ILE A 258 0.08 14.61 27.89
N GLY A 259 -1.07 14.33 28.49
CA GLY A 259 -1.21 13.39 29.60
C GLY A 259 -0.70 13.94 30.92
N ALA A 260 -0.91 13.18 32.00
CA ALA A 260 -0.48 13.58 33.32
C ALA A 260 1.04 13.79 33.37
N ARG A 261 1.48 14.99 33.72
CA ARG A 261 2.91 15.38 33.78
C ARG A 261 3.66 15.17 32.46
N GLY A 262 2.99 15.19 31.31
CA GLY A 262 3.62 15.05 30.00
C GLY A 262 3.98 13.62 29.58
N VAL A 263 3.55 12.60 30.34
CA VAL A 263 3.99 11.20 30.11
C VAL A 263 3.64 10.69 28.71
N ARG A 264 2.45 11.04 28.16
CA ARG A 264 2.01 10.56 26.85
C ARG A 264 2.86 11.17 25.73
N VAL A 265 3.00 12.49 25.71
CA VAL A 265 3.80 13.17 24.68
C VAL A 265 5.28 12.80 24.78
N GLU A 266 5.81 12.63 26.01
CA GLU A 266 7.21 12.26 26.24
C GLU A 266 7.57 10.89 25.66
N LYS A 267 6.68 9.90 25.74
CA LYS A 267 6.89 8.60 25.09
C LYS A 267 7.06 8.74 23.57
N ILE A 268 6.23 9.58 22.94
CA ILE A 268 6.31 9.81 21.50
C ILE A 268 7.61 10.55 21.16
N VAL A 269 7.99 11.55 21.96
CA VAL A 269 9.26 12.28 21.81
C VAL A 269 10.46 11.32 21.88
N GLN A 270 10.45 10.38 22.83
CA GLN A 270 11.51 9.37 22.97
C GLN A 270 11.58 8.43 21.77
N GLU A 271 10.43 7.95 21.26
CA GLU A 271 10.36 7.11 20.06
C GLU A 271 10.86 7.83 18.80
N LEU A 272 10.73 9.15 18.77
CA LEU A 272 11.21 10.03 17.70
C LEU A 272 12.61 10.64 17.97
N ASN A 273 13.40 10.02 18.85
CA ASN A 273 14.77 10.43 19.19
C ASN A 273 14.90 11.89 19.64
N GLY A 274 13.93 12.39 20.39
CA GLY A 274 13.96 13.74 20.95
C GLY A 274 13.35 14.83 20.06
N GLU A 275 12.61 14.47 19.02
CA GLU A 275 11.84 15.43 18.19
C GLU A 275 10.83 16.18 19.09
N LYS A 276 10.91 17.50 19.11
CA LYS A 276 10.02 18.33 19.96
C LYS A 276 8.61 18.35 19.40
N ILE A 277 7.61 18.21 20.28
CA ILE A 277 6.20 18.18 19.88
C ILE A 277 5.44 19.29 20.61
N ASP A 278 4.84 20.20 19.83
CA ASP A 278 3.93 21.22 20.33
C ASP A 278 2.49 20.79 20.05
N VAL A 279 1.70 20.54 21.08
CA VAL A 279 0.27 20.27 20.98
C VAL A 279 -0.50 21.57 21.11
N ILE A 280 -1.32 21.89 20.12
CA ILE A 280 -1.98 23.17 19.93
C ILE A 280 -3.48 22.96 19.85
N ARG A 281 -4.24 23.82 20.55
CA ARG A 281 -5.70 23.81 20.40
C ARG A 281 -6.08 24.38 19.04
N TRP A 282 -6.82 23.63 18.27
CA TRP A 282 -7.43 24.10 17.03
C TRP A 282 -8.68 24.93 17.33
N SER A 283 -8.89 26.01 16.58
CA SER A 283 -10.09 26.84 16.62
C SER A 283 -10.64 27.06 15.20
N GLU A 284 -11.97 27.20 15.08
CA GLU A 284 -12.60 27.64 13.83
C GLU A 284 -12.27 29.10 13.52
N ASP A 285 -12.05 29.92 14.55
CA ASP A 285 -11.50 31.27 14.36
C ASP A 285 -10.03 31.17 13.99
N ILE A 286 -9.75 31.52 12.75
CA ILE A 286 -8.38 31.46 12.19
C ILE A 286 -7.40 32.36 12.94
N THR A 287 -7.86 33.48 13.52
CA THR A 287 -7.00 34.41 14.26
C THR A 287 -6.58 33.81 15.60
N GLU A 288 -7.50 33.14 16.30
CA GLU A 288 -7.21 32.37 17.48
C GLU A 288 -6.29 31.19 17.17
N PHE A 289 -6.55 30.47 16.07
CA PHE A 289 -5.75 29.33 15.67
C PHE A 289 -4.32 29.73 15.33
N ILE A 290 -4.10 30.81 14.57
CA ILE A 290 -2.76 31.33 14.26
C ILE A 290 -2.05 31.76 15.54
N SER A 291 -2.75 32.44 16.46
CA SER A 291 -2.19 32.85 17.74
C SER A 291 -1.73 31.64 18.56
N ALA A 292 -2.55 30.59 18.66
CA ALA A 292 -2.21 29.34 19.35
C ALA A 292 -1.06 28.59 18.66
N ALA A 293 -1.04 28.58 17.31
CA ALA A 293 -0.03 27.89 16.52
C ALA A 293 1.39 28.47 16.70
N LEU A 294 1.53 29.75 17.01
CA LEU A 294 2.81 30.40 17.30
C LEU A 294 3.39 30.07 18.67
N SER A 295 2.65 29.33 19.51
CA SER A 295 3.20 28.82 20.77
C SER A 295 4.60 28.22 20.56
N PRO A 296 5.56 28.46 21.49
CA PRO A 296 5.41 29.07 22.82
C PRO A 296 5.43 30.61 22.85
N ALA A 297 5.55 31.29 21.71
CA ALA A 297 5.52 32.76 21.68
C ALA A 297 4.11 33.28 22.00
N LYS A 298 4.02 34.37 22.75
CA LYS A 298 2.77 35.06 23.01
C LYS A 298 2.47 36.04 21.87
N VAL A 299 1.26 36.02 21.37
CA VAL A 299 0.80 36.91 20.29
C VAL A 299 -0.04 38.03 20.90
N VAL A 300 0.23 39.28 20.50
CA VAL A 300 -0.54 40.47 20.86
C VAL A 300 -1.77 40.61 19.98
N LYS A 301 -1.57 40.49 18.65
CA LYS A 301 -2.62 40.71 17.66
C LYS A 301 -2.36 39.88 16.40
N VAL A 302 -3.44 39.38 15.79
CA VAL A 302 -3.44 38.78 14.46
C VAL A 302 -4.36 39.59 13.56
N GLU A 303 -3.86 40.03 12.41
CA GLU A 303 -4.62 40.77 11.41
C GLU A 303 -4.58 40.03 10.08
N LEU A 304 -5.76 39.64 9.57
CA LEU A 304 -5.86 39.02 8.26
C LEU A 304 -5.68 40.10 7.19
N LEU A 305 -4.80 39.82 6.21
CA LEU A 305 -4.56 40.76 5.12
C LEU A 305 -5.48 40.45 3.95
N PRO A 306 -6.15 41.47 3.37
CA PRO A 306 -6.97 41.28 2.19
C PRO A 306 -6.08 40.91 0.98
N GLY A 307 -6.51 39.97 0.16
CA GLY A 307 -5.76 39.53 -1.04
C GLY A 307 -6.18 38.15 -1.52
N GLU A 308 -5.68 37.74 -2.69
CA GLU A 308 -5.93 36.41 -3.25
C GLU A 308 -5.20 35.30 -2.46
N THR A 309 -4.09 35.63 -1.81
CA THR A 309 -3.32 34.72 -0.98
C THR A 309 -3.74 34.83 0.49
N LYS A 310 -3.91 33.68 1.15
CA LYS A 310 -4.17 33.64 2.58
C LYS A 310 -2.93 34.15 3.34
N SER A 311 -2.98 35.40 3.78
CA SER A 311 -1.88 36.08 4.47
C SER A 311 -2.36 36.77 5.72
N CYS A 312 -1.52 36.82 6.74
CA CYS A 312 -1.80 37.52 7.98
C CYS A 312 -0.55 38.22 8.51
N ARG A 313 -0.76 39.27 9.26
CA ARG A 313 0.24 39.94 10.07
C ARG A 313 0.03 39.62 11.52
N VAL A 314 1.10 39.22 12.19
CA VAL A 314 1.08 38.87 13.60
C VAL A 314 2.00 39.78 14.37
N THR A 315 1.45 40.49 15.33
CA THR A 315 2.22 41.35 16.24
C THR A 315 2.57 40.61 17.49
N VAL A 316 3.85 40.61 17.86
CA VAL A 316 4.36 39.96 19.09
C VAL A 316 5.13 40.98 19.95
N PRO A 317 5.23 40.77 21.27
CA PRO A 317 6.12 41.60 22.10
C PRO A 317 7.55 41.52 21.61
N ASP A 318 8.30 42.64 21.64
CA ASP A 318 9.67 42.75 21.10
C ASP A 318 10.60 41.64 21.60
N HIS A 319 10.56 41.33 22.91
CA HIS A 319 11.37 40.30 23.53
C HIS A 319 11.00 38.85 23.11
N GLN A 320 9.90 38.68 22.39
CA GLN A 320 9.46 37.38 21.89
C GLN A 320 9.58 37.21 20.38
N LEU A 321 10.07 38.26 19.67
CA LEU A 321 10.22 38.22 18.22
C LEU A 321 11.06 37.00 17.76
N SER A 322 12.24 36.82 18.35
CA SER A 322 13.12 35.68 18.03
C SER A 322 12.47 34.33 18.35
N LEU A 323 11.65 34.25 19.39
CA LEU A 323 10.93 33.04 19.76
C LEU A 323 9.80 32.74 18.78
N ALA A 324 9.06 33.76 18.34
CA ALA A 324 7.99 33.65 17.37
C ALA A 324 8.50 33.22 15.99
N ILE A 325 9.63 33.77 15.54
CA ILE A 325 10.30 33.37 14.30
C ILE A 325 10.89 31.97 14.46
N GLY A 326 11.56 31.69 15.56
CA GLY A 326 12.28 30.47 15.85
C GLY A 326 13.63 30.37 15.15
N ASN A 327 14.43 29.37 15.50
CA ASN A 327 15.73 29.14 14.88
C ASN A 327 15.58 28.92 13.36
N LYS A 328 16.26 29.73 12.56
CA LYS A 328 16.17 29.73 11.08
C LYS A 328 14.71 29.78 10.56
N GLY A 329 13.82 30.46 11.25
CA GLY A 329 12.42 30.59 10.87
C GLY A 329 11.57 29.32 11.06
N GLN A 330 12.03 28.36 11.87
CA GLN A 330 11.36 27.07 12.04
C GLN A 330 9.94 27.24 12.61
N ASN A 331 9.77 28.08 13.64
CA ASN A 331 8.48 28.22 14.28
C ASN A 331 7.42 28.83 13.34
N VAL A 332 7.76 29.92 12.65
CA VAL A 332 6.86 30.57 11.70
C VAL A 332 6.56 29.68 10.48
N ARG A 333 7.55 28.91 9.98
CA ARG A 333 7.36 28.01 8.86
C ARG A 333 6.43 26.84 9.21
N LEU A 334 6.60 26.25 10.39
CA LEU A 334 5.68 25.21 10.88
C LEU A 334 4.27 25.75 11.09
N CYS A 335 4.14 26.99 11.63
CA CYS A 335 2.84 27.64 11.76
C CYS A 335 2.17 27.89 10.40
N ALA A 336 2.93 28.37 9.42
CA ALA A 336 2.41 28.59 8.09
C ALA A 336 1.91 27.29 7.45
N HIS A 337 2.66 26.21 7.57
CA HIS A 337 2.21 24.88 7.09
C HIS A 337 1.00 24.35 7.85
N LEU A 338 0.94 24.56 9.18
CA LEU A 338 -0.16 24.08 10.02
C LEU A 338 -1.48 24.80 9.72
N THR A 339 -1.42 26.13 9.52
CA THR A 339 -2.61 27.00 9.36
C THR A 339 -2.99 27.22 7.90
N GLY A 340 -2.04 27.01 6.97
CA GLY A 340 -2.21 27.31 5.55
C GLY A 340 -2.18 28.81 5.22
N TYR A 341 -1.63 29.64 6.12
CA TYR A 341 -1.48 31.10 5.95
C TYR A 341 -0.01 31.50 5.85
N ASN A 342 0.27 32.49 5.02
CA ASN A 342 1.55 33.20 5.02
C ASN A 342 1.57 34.16 6.21
N ILE A 343 2.56 34.03 7.09
CA ILE A 343 2.62 34.76 8.37
C ILE A 343 3.74 35.78 8.32
N ASP A 344 3.38 37.06 8.42
CA ASP A 344 4.30 38.19 8.60
C ASP A 344 4.37 38.55 10.08
N ILE A 345 5.50 38.27 10.75
CA ILE A 345 5.66 38.51 12.17
C ILE A 345 6.31 39.90 12.36
N ARG A 346 5.71 40.72 13.24
CA ARG A 346 6.19 42.07 13.57
C ARG A 346 6.29 42.28 15.07
N PRO A 347 7.36 43.01 15.50
CA PRO A 347 7.46 43.46 16.86
C PRO A 347 6.44 44.57 17.16
N GLU A 348 6.00 44.67 18.42
CA GLU A 348 5.00 45.64 18.85
C GLU A 348 5.54 47.11 18.67
N SER A 349 6.81 47.32 18.93
CA SER A 349 7.45 48.63 18.71
C SER A 349 7.61 49.02 17.25
N GLY A 350 7.46 48.06 16.29
CA GLY A 350 7.79 48.29 14.88
C GLY A 350 9.29 48.29 14.55
N TYR A 351 10.15 48.10 15.54
CA TYR A 351 11.60 48.09 15.40
C TYR A 351 12.15 46.67 15.31
N TYR A 352 12.82 46.33 14.24
CA TYR A 352 13.34 44.98 13.98
C TYR A 352 14.73 44.71 14.60
N GLY A 353 15.34 45.65 15.28
CA GLY A 353 16.74 45.61 15.67
C GLY A 353 17.65 45.96 14.47
N GLU A 354 18.80 46.57 14.73
CA GLU A 354 19.86 46.68 13.72
C GLU A 354 20.44 45.26 13.57
N ASP A 355 20.54 44.78 12.32
CA ASP A 355 21.35 43.61 12.01
C ASP A 355 22.78 43.94 12.45
N GLU A 356 23.26 43.31 13.54
CA GLU A 356 24.70 43.32 13.81
C GLU A 356 25.36 42.54 12.66
N GLU A 357 26.08 43.26 11.78
CA GLU A 357 26.92 42.75 10.70
C GLU A 357 27.98 41.76 11.20
#